data_d0d046aa5f4d78e1127dbf8a1a412c40
#
_entry.id   d0d046aa5f4d78e1127dbf8a1a412c40
#
_cell.length_a   1.000
_cell.length_b   1.000
_cell.length_c   1.000
_cell.angle_alpha   90.00
_cell.angle_beta   90.00
_cell.angle_gamma   90.00
#
_symmetry.space_group_name_H-M   'P 1'
#
loop_
_entity.id
_entity.type
_entity.pdbx_description
1 polymer ?
#
loop_
_entity_poly.entity_id
_entity_poly.type
_entity_poly.pdbx_seq_one_letter_code
_entity_poly.pdbx_strand_id
1 'polypeptide(L)'
;MMTPTQITRRRLLNAMALSPLLWQMRGAQAANVDPQRVVALEWLPAELLLALGVTPYGVADIPNYRLWVNEPALPDSVIDVGLRTEPNLELLTQMKPSFIVWSAGYGPSPEKLARIAPGRGFTFSDGKRPLAMAQRSLLEMADLLGKTQQAQRHLAEFEALMASLKPRFAGRGDRPLLMISLLDPRHVLVFGENCLFQEVLDRFGIKNAWRGEAAFWGSVSVGIDRLAAFNEADVICFDHGNEREMTQLLATPLWQAMPFVRAGRFQRVPAVWFYGATLSAMHFARVLAEAQGNPA
;
A
#
# COMPACT_ATOMS: atom_id res chain seq x y z
N MET A 1 58.94 31.96 -13.15
CA MET A 1 59.09 31.37 -11.82
C MET A 1 57.96 31.89 -10.95
N MET A 2 56.93 31.09 -10.73
CA MET A 2 55.80 31.43 -9.84
C MET A 2 56.05 30.78 -8.47
N THR A 3 56.07 31.58 -7.43
CA THR A 3 56.27 31.15 -6.04
C THR A 3 54.97 30.54 -5.48
N PRO A 4 55.01 29.40 -4.78
CA PRO A 4 53.81 28.80 -4.19
C PRO A 4 53.37 29.60 -2.96
N THR A 5 52.10 30.02 -2.95
CA THR A 5 51.48 30.73 -1.83
C THR A 5 51.29 29.76 -0.65
N GLN A 6 52.06 29.95 0.42
CA GLN A 6 51.92 29.20 1.66
C GLN A 6 50.60 29.55 2.36
N ILE A 7 49.73 28.55 2.51
CA ILE A 7 48.50 28.66 3.31
C ILE A 7 48.88 28.60 4.79
N THR A 8 48.75 29.71 5.49
CA THR A 8 49.10 29.82 6.92
C THR A 8 48.10 29.05 7.78
N ARG A 9 48.57 28.29 8.81
CA ARG A 9 47.78 27.53 9.79
C ARG A 9 46.56 28.29 10.35
N ARG A 10 46.64 29.60 10.48
CA ARG A 10 45.55 30.47 10.94
C ARG A 10 44.37 30.54 9.97
N ARG A 11 44.59 30.42 8.65
CA ARG A 11 43.51 30.37 7.65
C ARG A 11 42.82 29.00 7.60
N LEU A 12 43.52 27.92 7.91
CA LEU A 12 42.97 26.57 8.00
C LEU A 12 42.08 26.43 9.23
N LEU A 13 42.44 26.99 10.37
CA LEU A 13 41.63 26.96 11.59
C LEU A 13 40.36 27.80 11.48
N ASN A 14 40.38 28.91 10.75
CA ASN A 14 39.17 29.70 10.50
C ASN A 14 38.23 29.03 9.50
N ALA A 15 38.72 28.19 8.58
CA ALA A 15 37.86 27.39 7.69
C ALA A 15 37.21 26.23 8.42
N MET A 16 37.84 25.64 9.45
CA MET A 16 37.25 24.59 10.30
C MET A 16 36.19 25.11 11.27
N ALA A 17 36.24 26.38 11.70
CA ALA A 17 35.24 26.97 12.58
C ALA A 17 33.91 27.26 11.89
N LEU A 18 33.85 27.31 10.56
CA LEU A 18 32.62 27.52 9.77
C LEU A 18 31.97 26.24 9.33
N SER A 19 32.59 25.06 9.55
CA SER A 19 32.04 23.74 9.17
C SER A 19 30.75 23.36 9.86
N PRO A 20 30.48 23.67 11.14
CA PRO A 20 29.20 23.33 11.77
C PRO A 20 28.00 24.12 11.22
N LEU A 21 28.23 25.34 10.70
CA LEU A 21 27.17 26.16 10.12
C LEU A 21 26.67 25.62 8.76
N LEU A 22 27.53 24.95 7.99
CA LEU A 22 27.14 24.35 6.71
C LEU A 22 26.41 23.02 6.87
N TRP A 23 26.54 22.33 8.00
CA TRP A 23 25.77 21.12 8.31
C TRP A 23 24.35 21.42 8.77
N GLN A 24 24.12 22.59 9.37
CA GLN A 24 22.77 23.03 9.74
C GLN A 24 21.93 23.50 8.54
N MET A 25 22.55 23.83 7.41
CA MET A 25 21.80 24.27 6.21
C MET A 25 21.19 23.11 5.39
N ARG A 26 21.51 21.84 5.67
CA ARG A 26 20.87 20.69 5.01
C ARG A 26 19.53 20.28 5.63
N GLY A 27 19.17 20.82 6.80
CA GLY A 27 17.89 20.59 7.45
C GLY A 27 16.77 21.59 7.10
N ALA A 28 17.06 22.62 6.27
CA ALA A 28 16.15 23.75 6.09
C ALA A 28 15.11 23.57 4.94
N GLN A 29 15.10 22.44 4.24
CA GLN A 29 14.14 22.21 3.16
C GLN A 29 12.91 21.37 3.55
N ALA A 30 12.88 20.80 4.76
CA ALA A 30 11.72 20.09 5.31
C ALA A 30 10.67 21.03 5.96
N ALA A 31 10.93 22.35 6.00
CA ALA A 31 10.24 23.26 6.93
C ALA A 31 8.95 23.92 6.41
N ASN A 32 8.37 23.51 5.28
CA ASN A 32 7.17 24.21 4.75
C ASN A 32 6.07 23.32 4.16
N VAL A 33 6.02 22.04 4.50
CA VAL A 33 4.85 21.22 4.13
C VAL A 33 3.80 21.36 5.24
N ASP A 34 2.69 22.02 4.95
CA ASP A 34 1.53 22.02 5.82
C ASP A 34 0.81 20.66 5.69
N PRO A 35 0.84 19.81 6.75
CA PRO A 35 0.23 18.49 6.68
C PRO A 35 -1.28 18.51 6.45
N GLN A 36 -1.95 19.63 6.77
CA GLN A 36 -3.40 19.78 6.56
C GLN A 36 -3.76 20.09 5.10
N ARG A 37 -2.78 20.37 4.26
CA ARG A 37 -2.97 20.72 2.85
C ARG A 37 -2.24 19.79 1.88
N VAL A 38 -2.00 18.54 2.31
CA VAL A 38 -1.40 17.52 1.45
C VAL A 38 -2.49 16.81 0.64
N VAL A 39 -2.30 16.70 -0.66
CA VAL A 39 -3.19 15.97 -1.58
C VAL A 39 -2.53 14.67 -2.03
N ALA A 40 -3.29 13.57 -1.98
CA ALA A 40 -2.86 12.26 -2.46
C ALA A 40 -3.56 11.89 -3.78
N LEU A 41 -2.79 11.69 -4.84
CA LEU A 41 -3.30 11.32 -6.16
C LEU A 41 -3.42 9.81 -6.37
N GLU A 42 -3.13 9.04 -5.33
CA GLU A 42 -3.30 7.58 -5.34
C GLU A 42 -3.48 7.08 -3.90
N TRP A 43 -3.99 5.86 -3.75
CA TRP A 43 -4.45 5.35 -2.45
C TRP A 43 -3.33 4.86 -1.53
N LEU A 44 -2.19 4.37 -2.08
CA LEU A 44 -1.01 4.08 -1.26
C LEU A 44 -0.53 5.31 -0.48
N PRO A 45 -0.24 6.47 -1.10
CA PRO A 45 0.16 7.65 -0.35
C PRO A 45 -0.95 8.20 0.55
N ALA A 46 -2.23 8.01 0.20
CA ALA A 46 -3.34 8.34 1.11
C ALA A 46 -3.27 7.50 2.40
N GLU A 47 -3.02 6.19 2.29
CA GLU A 47 -2.81 5.32 3.46
C GLU A 47 -1.59 5.74 4.29
N LEU A 48 -0.48 6.12 3.66
CA LEU A 48 0.70 6.60 4.39
C LEU A 48 0.39 7.84 5.23
N LEU A 49 -0.39 8.79 4.69
CA LEU A 49 -0.86 9.96 5.44
C LEU A 49 -1.73 9.55 6.63
N LEU A 50 -2.72 8.70 6.39
CA LEU A 50 -3.65 8.23 7.43
C LEU A 50 -2.92 7.45 8.53
N ALA A 51 -1.94 6.62 8.19
CA ALA A 51 -1.09 5.92 9.16
C ALA A 51 -0.28 6.87 10.05
N LEU A 52 0.03 8.08 9.57
CA LEU A 52 0.66 9.15 10.34
C LEU A 52 -0.32 10.05 11.09
N GLY A 53 -1.62 9.72 11.08
CA GLY A 53 -2.67 10.55 11.68
C GLY A 53 -2.90 11.87 10.93
N VAL A 54 -2.57 11.91 9.64
CA VAL A 54 -2.79 13.06 8.77
C VAL A 54 -3.96 12.76 7.84
N THR A 55 -5.04 13.53 7.97
CA THR A 55 -6.15 13.47 7.02
C THR A 55 -5.73 14.19 5.73
N PRO A 56 -5.75 13.51 4.57
CA PRO A 56 -5.48 14.16 3.28
C PRO A 56 -6.44 15.33 3.03
N TYR A 57 -5.95 16.43 2.49
CA TYR A 57 -6.81 17.54 2.06
C TYR A 57 -7.67 17.18 0.85
N GLY A 58 -7.13 16.33 -0.03
CA GLY A 58 -7.85 15.74 -1.15
C GLY A 58 -7.26 14.37 -1.50
N VAL A 59 -8.10 13.51 -2.06
CA VAL A 59 -7.72 12.17 -2.55
C VAL A 59 -8.33 11.96 -3.93
N ALA A 60 -7.59 11.34 -4.83
CA ALA A 60 -8.13 10.98 -6.13
C ALA A 60 -9.03 9.74 -6.03
N ASP A 61 -10.14 9.78 -6.77
CA ASP A 61 -11.04 8.64 -7.01
C ASP A 61 -11.66 8.07 -5.72
N ILE A 62 -12.24 8.96 -4.91
CA ILE A 62 -12.89 8.61 -3.63
C ILE A 62 -14.03 7.59 -3.81
N PRO A 63 -14.89 7.63 -4.85
CA PRO A 63 -15.91 6.61 -5.02
C PRO A 63 -15.33 5.19 -5.11
N ASN A 64 -14.27 5.00 -5.90
CA ASN A 64 -13.58 3.71 -5.99
C ASN A 64 -12.74 3.41 -4.74
N TYR A 65 -12.18 4.41 -4.06
CA TYR A 65 -11.54 4.19 -2.76
C TYR A 65 -12.50 3.50 -1.77
N ARG A 66 -13.73 3.98 -1.67
CA ARG A 66 -14.76 3.41 -0.79
C ARG A 66 -15.11 1.96 -1.15
N LEU A 67 -14.98 1.59 -2.42
CA LEU A 67 -15.27 0.25 -2.90
C LEU A 67 -14.09 -0.71 -2.73
N TRP A 68 -12.88 -0.26 -3.04
CA TRP A 68 -11.70 -1.12 -3.12
C TRP A 68 -10.84 -1.12 -1.85
N VAL A 69 -10.74 0.01 -1.18
CA VAL A 69 -9.96 0.16 0.07
C VAL A 69 -10.86 -0.01 1.28
N ASN A 70 -11.94 0.77 1.33
CA ASN A 70 -12.96 0.80 2.39
C ASN A 70 -12.40 1.14 3.79
N GLU A 71 -11.32 0.51 4.22
CA GLU A 71 -10.62 0.78 5.48
C GLU A 71 -9.14 1.16 5.27
N PRO A 72 -8.68 2.27 5.86
CA PRO A 72 -9.46 3.21 6.71
C PRO A 72 -10.42 4.06 5.88
N ALA A 73 -11.59 4.37 6.46
CA ALA A 73 -12.54 5.26 5.82
C ALA A 73 -11.99 6.69 5.72
N LEU A 74 -12.23 7.34 4.59
CA LEU A 74 -11.92 8.76 4.44
C LEU A 74 -13.00 9.62 5.07
N PRO A 75 -12.65 10.65 5.88
CA PRO A 75 -13.61 11.64 6.35
C PRO A 75 -14.31 12.36 5.20
N ASP A 76 -15.56 12.79 5.41
CA ASP A 76 -16.35 13.50 4.41
C ASP A 76 -15.76 14.87 4.01
N SER A 77 -14.86 15.40 4.82
CA SER A 77 -14.12 16.65 4.53
C SER A 77 -13.05 16.50 3.46
N VAL A 78 -12.68 15.28 3.07
CA VAL A 78 -11.67 15.03 2.04
C VAL A 78 -12.26 15.32 0.66
N ILE A 79 -11.58 16.14 -0.11
CA ILE A 79 -12.04 16.57 -1.43
C ILE A 79 -11.65 15.49 -2.46
N ASP A 80 -12.63 15.07 -3.30
CA ASP A 80 -12.33 14.24 -4.46
C ASP A 80 -11.69 15.09 -5.56
N VAL A 81 -10.48 14.71 -5.96
CA VAL A 81 -9.72 15.46 -6.97
C VAL A 81 -9.74 14.79 -8.36
N GLY A 82 -10.70 13.91 -8.62
CA GLY A 82 -10.88 13.23 -9.92
C GLY A 82 -10.16 11.89 -9.99
N LEU A 83 -9.96 11.34 -11.17
CA LEU A 83 -9.39 10.02 -11.37
C LEU A 83 -7.91 9.95 -10.98
N ARG A 84 -7.45 8.79 -10.48
CA ARG A 84 -6.04 8.57 -10.12
C ARG A 84 -5.09 8.73 -11.31
N THR A 85 -5.53 8.31 -12.50
CA THR A 85 -4.74 8.43 -13.73
C THR A 85 -4.85 9.82 -14.38
N GLU A 86 -5.96 10.52 -14.15
CA GLU A 86 -6.29 11.80 -14.76
C GLU A 86 -7.00 12.70 -13.73
N PRO A 87 -6.28 13.19 -12.71
CA PRO A 87 -6.85 14.09 -11.70
C PRO A 87 -7.19 15.44 -12.31
N ASN A 88 -8.13 16.13 -11.69
CA ASN A 88 -8.54 17.46 -12.09
C ASN A 88 -7.47 18.50 -11.71
N LEU A 89 -6.56 18.79 -12.65
CA LEU A 89 -5.44 19.72 -12.44
C LEU A 89 -5.90 21.16 -12.17
N GLU A 90 -7.05 21.56 -12.70
CA GLU A 90 -7.62 22.88 -12.46
C GLU A 90 -8.10 23.01 -11.01
N LEU A 91 -8.83 22.01 -10.51
CA LEU A 91 -9.24 21.94 -9.12
C LEU A 91 -8.00 21.93 -8.19
N LEU A 92 -6.98 21.13 -8.49
CA LEU A 92 -5.74 21.10 -7.73
C LEU A 92 -5.08 22.49 -7.66
N THR A 93 -5.07 23.22 -8.78
CA THR A 93 -4.53 24.59 -8.84
C THR A 93 -5.33 25.55 -7.94
N GLN A 94 -6.67 25.44 -7.94
CA GLN A 94 -7.54 26.24 -7.07
C GLN A 94 -7.39 25.88 -5.59
N MET A 95 -7.20 24.60 -5.27
CA MET A 95 -6.98 24.12 -3.92
C MET A 95 -5.68 24.63 -3.30
N LYS A 96 -4.66 24.95 -4.10
CA LYS A 96 -3.32 25.39 -3.66
C LYS A 96 -2.74 24.45 -2.59
N PRO A 97 -2.55 23.15 -2.87
CA PRO A 97 -1.99 22.23 -1.89
C PRO A 97 -0.57 22.66 -1.47
N SER A 98 -0.19 22.36 -0.24
CA SER A 98 1.18 22.57 0.22
C SER A 98 2.13 21.55 -0.38
N PHE A 99 1.61 20.35 -0.66
CA PHE A 99 2.37 19.23 -1.20
C PHE A 99 1.44 18.24 -1.92
N ILE A 100 1.93 17.60 -2.97
CA ILE A 100 1.22 16.55 -3.69
C ILE A 100 2.00 15.24 -3.57
N VAL A 101 1.30 14.15 -3.22
CA VAL A 101 1.89 12.81 -3.12
C VAL A 101 1.19 11.85 -4.09
N TRP A 102 1.96 10.96 -4.72
CA TRP A 102 1.46 9.97 -5.68
C TRP A 102 2.23 8.65 -5.57
N SER A 103 1.75 7.60 -6.24
CA SER A 103 2.52 6.36 -6.41
C SER A 103 3.51 6.52 -7.57
N ALA A 104 4.78 6.24 -7.32
CA ALA A 104 5.84 6.40 -8.32
C ALA A 104 5.56 5.50 -9.54
N GLY A 105 5.60 6.09 -10.72
CA GLY A 105 5.31 5.41 -11.98
C GLY A 105 3.83 5.27 -12.32
N TYR A 106 2.92 5.92 -11.56
CA TYR A 106 1.49 5.89 -11.81
C TYR A 106 0.88 7.31 -11.82
N GLY A 107 -0.07 7.55 -12.72
CA GLY A 107 -0.76 8.84 -12.84
C GLY A 107 0.01 9.90 -13.66
N PRO A 108 -0.23 11.19 -13.42
CA PRO A 108 0.40 12.28 -14.16
C PRO A 108 1.92 12.35 -13.96
N SER A 109 2.62 12.91 -14.97
CA SER A 109 4.06 13.10 -14.85
C SER A 109 4.42 14.11 -13.74
N PRO A 110 5.54 13.87 -13.02
CA PRO A 110 5.99 14.78 -11.96
C PRO A 110 6.15 16.23 -12.41
N GLU A 111 6.53 16.48 -13.67
CA GLU A 111 6.73 17.81 -14.23
C GLU A 111 5.40 18.59 -14.35
N LYS A 112 4.29 17.88 -14.63
CA LYS A 112 2.95 18.50 -14.66
C LYS A 112 2.53 18.90 -13.24
N LEU A 113 2.75 18.04 -12.28
CA LEU A 113 2.39 18.27 -10.87
C LEU A 113 3.23 19.39 -10.24
N ALA A 114 4.52 19.45 -10.55
CA ALA A 114 5.44 20.50 -10.06
C ALA A 114 5.03 21.93 -10.44
N ARG A 115 4.19 22.10 -11.47
CA ARG A 115 3.63 23.41 -11.83
C ARG A 115 2.53 23.89 -10.87
N ILE A 116 1.96 22.96 -10.08
CA ILE A 116 0.87 23.25 -9.14
C ILE A 116 1.43 23.37 -7.71
N ALA A 117 2.21 22.39 -7.28
CA ALA A 117 2.83 22.37 -5.96
C ALA A 117 4.06 21.45 -5.96
N PRO A 118 4.98 21.61 -4.98
CA PRO A 118 6.01 20.61 -4.73
C PRO A 118 5.37 19.26 -4.42
N GLY A 119 6.05 18.18 -4.73
CA GLY A 119 5.48 16.85 -4.50
C GLY A 119 6.50 15.74 -4.59
N ARG A 120 6.06 14.52 -4.23
CA ARG A 120 6.90 13.32 -4.22
C ARG A 120 6.10 12.06 -4.56
N GLY A 121 6.70 11.18 -5.39
CA GLY A 121 6.23 9.85 -5.64
C GLY A 121 6.75 8.86 -4.58
N PHE A 122 5.88 7.95 -4.13
CA PHE A 122 6.22 6.86 -3.21
C PHE A 122 6.14 5.53 -3.93
N THR A 123 7.14 4.68 -3.75
CA THR A 123 7.24 3.41 -4.45
C THR A 123 6.40 2.35 -3.74
N PHE A 124 5.51 1.69 -4.50
CA PHE A 124 4.68 0.59 -4.00
C PHE A 124 5.52 -0.67 -3.74
N SER A 125 6.36 -1.08 -4.70
CA SER A 125 7.06 -2.35 -4.67
C SER A 125 8.42 -2.24 -5.35
N ASP A 126 9.33 -3.12 -4.96
CA ASP A 126 10.57 -3.43 -5.68
C ASP A 126 10.42 -4.71 -6.53
N GLY A 127 9.19 -5.20 -6.72
CA GLY A 127 8.86 -6.45 -7.37
C GLY A 127 9.00 -7.69 -6.49
N LYS A 128 9.33 -7.53 -5.19
CA LYS A 128 9.59 -8.65 -4.28
C LYS A 128 8.90 -8.50 -2.92
N ARG A 129 9.06 -7.34 -2.27
CA ARG A 129 8.66 -7.13 -0.86
C ARG A 129 7.87 -5.82 -0.67
N PRO A 130 6.60 -5.76 -1.14
CA PRO A 130 5.79 -4.55 -1.06
C PRO A 130 5.58 -4.02 0.37
N LEU A 131 5.41 -4.92 1.36
CA LEU A 131 5.21 -4.50 2.75
C LEU A 131 6.46 -3.84 3.34
N ALA A 132 7.65 -4.40 3.10
CA ALA A 132 8.90 -3.78 3.52
C ALA A 132 9.10 -2.42 2.83
N MET A 133 8.68 -2.30 1.57
CA MET A 133 8.71 -1.03 0.83
C MET A 133 7.71 -0.02 1.41
N ALA A 134 6.49 -0.45 1.75
CA ALA A 134 5.48 0.38 2.39
C ALA A 134 5.95 0.94 3.75
N GLN A 135 6.62 0.12 4.58
CA GLN A 135 7.21 0.58 5.84
C GLN A 135 8.30 1.64 5.63
N ARG A 136 9.13 1.47 4.60
CA ARG A 136 10.13 2.47 4.22
C ARG A 136 9.48 3.76 3.75
N SER A 137 8.50 3.67 2.86
CA SER A 137 7.73 4.81 2.36
C SER A 137 7.01 5.57 3.49
N LEU A 138 6.52 4.85 4.51
CA LEU A 138 5.94 5.46 5.71
C LEU A 138 6.97 6.32 6.47
N LEU A 139 8.17 5.78 6.69
CA LEU A 139 9.24 6.54 7.37
C LEU A 139 9.69 7.76 6.55
N GLU A 140 9.78 7.63 5.23
CA GLU A 140 10.10 8.74 4.33
C GLU A 140 9.02 9.82 4.33
N MET A 141 7.73 9.43 4.36
CA MET A 141 6.61 10.37 4.50
C MET A 141 6.64 11.05 5.87
N ALA A 142 6.95 10.29 6.92
CA ALA A 142 7.04 10.83 8.27
C ALA A 142 8.17 11.85 8.43
N ASP A 143 9.31 11.62 7.81
CA ASP A 143 10.43 12.59 7.80
C ASP A 143 10.01 13.88 7.08
N LEU A 144 9.37 13.75 5.92
CA LEU A 144 8.85 14.88 5.14
C LEU A 144 7.87 15.75 5.94
N LEU A 145 7.02 15.13 6.75
CA LEU A 145 5.94 15.80 7.50
C LEU A 145 6.29 16.12 8.97
N GLY A 146 7.50 15.79 9.43
CA GLY A 146 7.88 15.91 10.84
C GLY A 146 7.08 14.98 11.77
N LYS A 147 6.67 13.79 11.29
CA LYS A 147 5.80 12.83 11.97
C LYS A 147 6.50 11.53 12.37
N THR A 148 7.81 11.58 12.61
CA THR A 148 8.65 10.39 12.89
C THR A 148 8.14 9.58 14.09
N GLN A 149 7.68 10.25 15.16
CA GLN A 149 7.15 9.57 16.34
C GLN A 149 5.84 8.83 16.02
N GLN A 150 4.98 9.40 15.16
CA GLN A 150 3.74 8.76 14.72
C GLN A 150 4.03 7.50 13.89
N ALA A 151 5.01 7.57 12.98
CA ALA A 151 5.44 6.42 12.20
C ALA A 151 5.95 5.28 13.10
N GLN A 152 6.78 5.60 14.09
CA GLN A 152 7.29 4.61 15.04
C GLN A 152 6.17 3.94 15.84
N ARG A 153 5.18 4.73 16.31
CA ARG A 153 4.01 4.18 16.99
C ARG A 153 3.20 3.26 16.07
N HIS A 154 2.89 3.72 14.86
CA HIS A 154 2.14 2.92 13.90
C HIS A 154 2.85 1.60 13.55
N LEU A 155 4.18 1.61 13.36
CA LEU A 155 4.94 0.38 13.12
C LEU A 155 4.94 -0.56 14.34
N ALA A 156 4.99 -0.01 15.55
CA ALA A 156 4.85 -0.80 16.77
C ALA A 156 3.44 -1.42 16.90
N GLU A 157 2.40 -0.67 16.57
CA GLU A 157 1.00 -1.16 16.53
C GLU A 157 0.84 -2.26 15.46
N PHE A 158 1.47 -2.09 14.29
CA PHE A 158 1.51 -3.11 13.26
C PHE A 158 2.11 -4.43 13.79
N GLU A 159 3.30 -4.37 14.40
CA GLU A 159 3.96 -5.57 14.96
C GLU A 159 3.14 -6.19 16.10
N ALA A 160 2.56 -5.39 16.97
CA ALA A 160 1.70 -5.85 18.05
C ALA A 160 0.44 -6.57 17.51
N LEU A 161 -0.18 -6.03 16.47
CA LEU A 161 -1.32 -6.69 15.80
C LEU A 161 -0.92 -8.04 15.22
N MET A 162 0.20 -8.11 14.46
CA MET A 162 0.68 -9.38 13.89
C MET A 162 0.93 -10.40 14.99
N ALA A 163 1.58 -10.01 16.07
CA ALA A 163 1.85 -10.88 17.21
C ALA A 163 0.56 -11.37 17.90
N SER A 164 -0.44 -10.51 18.06
CA SER A 164 -1.71 -10.84 18.70
C SER A 164 -2.58 -11.79 17.86
N LEU A 165 -2.51 -11.70 16.52
CA LEU A 165 -3.30 -12.54 15.63
C LEU A 165 -2.64 -13.90 15.33
N LYS A 166 -1.31 -13.99 15.40
CA LYS A 166 -0.57 -15.22 15.07
C LYS A 166 -1.09 -16.48 15.79
N PRO A 167 -1.42 -16.45 17.09
CA PRO A 167 -1.94 -17.65 17.79
C PRO A 167 -3.24 -18.20 17.21
N ARG A 168 -4.06 -17.38 16.56
CA ARG A 168 -5.34 -17.80 15.94
C ARG A 168 -5.13 -18.80 14.79
N PHE A 169 -3.94 -18.85 14.23
CA PHE A 169 -3.59 -19.78 13.16
C PHE A 169 -2.89 -21.05 13.67
N ALA A 170 -2.67 -21.16 14.98
CA ALA A 170 -2.14 -22.38 15.59
C ALA A 170 -3.13 -23.54 15.36
N GLY A 171 -2.67 -24.61 14.72
CA GLY A 171 -3.52 -25.77 14.40
C GLY A 171 -4.30 -25.68 13.09
N ARG A 172 -4.17 -24.61 12.32
CA ARG A 172 -4.78 -24.50 10.96
C ARG A 172 -4.32 -25.65 10.03
N GLY A 173 -3.19 -26.26 10.32
CA GLY A 173 -2.56 -27.25 9.44
C GLY A 173 -1.80 -26.62 8.27
N ASP A 174 -1.26 -27.47 7.41
CA ASP A 174 -0.36 -27.08 6.31
C ASP A 174 -1.07 -26.70 5.02
N ARG A 175 -2.43 -26.62 5.02
CA ARG A 175 -3.18 -26.34 3.82
C ARG A 175 -2.85 -24.95 3.27
N PRO A 176 -2.45 -24.82 1.99
CA PRO A 176 -2.13 -23.53 1.41
C PRO A 176 -3.39 -22.69 1.20
N LEU A 177 -3.21 -21.36 1.16
CA LEU A 177 -4.26 -20.40 0.91
C LEU A 177 -4.12 -19.83 -0.49
N LEU A 178 -5.19 -19.89 -1.28
CA LEU A 178 -5.31 -19.19 -2.55
C LEU A 178 -6.11 -17.90 -2.34
N MET A 179 -5.50 -16.78 -2.69
CA MET A 179 -6.12 -15.46 -2.60
C MET A 179 -6.51 -15.00 -4.00
N ILE A 180 -7.78 -14.63 -4.19
CA ILE A 180 -8.29 -14.18 -5.48
C ILE A 180 -9.17 -12.93 -5.34
N SER A 181 -9.32 -12.20 -6.44
CA SER A 181 -10.35 -11.17 -6.62
C SER A 181 -11.01 -11.37 -7.98
N LEU A 182 -12.34 -11.35 -8.03
CA LEU A 182 -13.08 -11.56 -9.26
C LEU A 182 -12.96 -10.30 -10.15
N LEU A 183 -12.52 -10.49 -11.40
CA LEU A 183 -12.46 -9.41 -12.41
C LEU A 183 -13.75 -9.42 -13.26
N ASP A 184 -14.12 -10.58 -13.71
CA ASP A 184 -15.35 -10.84 -14.49
C ASP A 184 -15.75 -12.32 -14.32
N PRO A 185 -16.91 -12.79 -14.87
CA PRO A 185 -17.33 -14.18 -14.70
C PRO A 185 -16.39 -15.25 -15.30
N ARG A 186 -15.32 -14.86 -15.96
CA ARG A 186 -14.34 -15.78 -16.59
C ARG A 186 -12.93 -15.60 -16.08
N HIS A 187 -12.61 -14.48 -15.43
CA HIS A 187 -11.25 -14.14 -14.99
C HIS A 187 -11.20 -13.72 -13.54
N VAL A 188 -10.14 -14.13 -12.88
CA VAL A 188 -9.79 -13.70 -11.53
C VAL A 188 -8.38 -13.13 -11.51
N LEU A 189 -8.17 -12.19 -10.62
CA LEU A 189 -6.84 -11.78 -10.20
C LEU A 189 -6.39 -12.76 -9.12
N VAL A 190 -5.21 -13.34 -9.26
CA VAL A 190 -4.57 -14.22 -8.28
C VAL A 190 -3.35 -13.53 -7.71
N PHE A 191 -3.10 -13.66 -6.41
CA PHE A 191 -2.01 -12.99 -5.71
C PHE A 191 -0.85 -13.94 -5.47
N GLY A 192 0.33 -13.56 -6.01
CA GLY A 192 1.56 -14.34 -5.95
C GLY A 192 2.42 -14.06 -4.71
N GLU A 193 3.61 -14.69 -4.68
CA GLU A 193 4.55 -14.57 -3.56
C GLU A 193 5.20 -13.17 -3.42
N ASN A 194 5.08 -12.31 -4.43
CA ASN A 194 5.54 -10.92 -4.42
C ASN A 194 4.42 -9.90 -4.17
N CYS A 195 3.24 -10.32 -3.70
CA CYS A 195 2.14 -9.42 -3.32
C CYS A 195 2.31 -8.85 -1.90
N LEU A 196 1.57 -7.77 -1.61
CA LEU A 196 1.57 -7.13 -0.29
C LEU A 196 1.25 -8.12 0.85
N PHE A 197 0.34 -9.06 0.61
CA PHE A 197 -0.15 -9.99 1.62
C PHE A 197 0.79 -11.14 1.93
N GLN A 198 1.77 -11.41 1.07
CA GLN A 198 2.70 -12.53 1.26
C GLN A 198 3.47 -12.41 2.58
N GLU A 199 3.99 -11.20 2.88
CA GLU A 199 4.75 -11.00 4.12
C GLU A 199 3.87 -11.14 5.38
N VAL A 200 2.55 -10.96 5.27
CA VAL A 200 1.58 -11.24 6.34
C VAL A 200 1.37 -12.75 6.48
N LEU A 201 1.19 -13.47 5.36
CA LEU A 201 1.08 -14.94 5.36
C LEU A 201 2.32 -15.58 5.99
N ASP A 202 3.52 -15.11 5.65
CA ASP A 202 4.80 -15.61 6.18
C ASP A 202 4.86 -15.45 7.70
N ARG A 203 4.37 -14.33 8.26
CA ARG A 203 4.32 -14.10 9.71
C ARG A 203 3.39 -15.07 10.44
N PHE A 204 2.33 -15.52 9.78
CA PHE A 204 1.37 -16.48 10.32
C PHE A 204 1.72 -17.94 9.98
N GLY A 205 2.77 -18.19 9.19
CA GLY A 205 3.17 -19.51 8.74
C GLY A 205 2.24 -20.14 7.73
N ILE A 206 1.49 -19.31 6.98
CA ILE A 206 0.51 -19.74 5.97
C ILE A 206 1.18 -19.78 4.59
N LYS A 207 1.10 -20.92 3.92
CA LYS A 207 1.64 -21.09 2.57
C LYS A 207 0.70 -20.48 1.55
N ASN A 208 1.23 -19.65 0.63
CA ASN A 208 0.48 -19.23 -0.55
C ASN A 208 0.31 -20.42 -1.50
N ALA A 209 -0.88 -20.62 -2.03
CA ALA A 209 -1.15 -21.69 -2.98
C ALA A 209 -0.61 -21.38 -4.38
N TRP A 210 -0.57 -20.09 -4.77
CA TRP A 210 -0.06 -19.68 -6.07
C TRP A 210 1.47 -19.66 -6.07
N ARG A 211 2.07 -20.54 -6.87
CA ARG A 211 3.53 -20.68 -7.09
C ARG A 211 3.97 -20.23 -8.48
N GLY A 212 3.02 -19.82 -9.33
CA GLY A 212 3.29 -19.31 -10.65
C GLY A 212 3.85 -17.89 -10.64
N GLU A 213 4.28 -17.45 -11.81
CA GLU A 213 4.71 -16.06 -11.98
C GLU A 213 3.56 -15.10 -11.70
N ALA A 214 3.89 -13.95 -11.16
CA ALA A 214 3.02 -12.81 -11.01
C ALA A 214 3.72 -11.56 -11.57
N ALA A 215 2.94 -10.57 -11.99
CA ALA A 215 3.48 -9.31 -12.47
C ALA A 215 4.24 -8.55 -11.36
N PHE A 216 4.92 -7.48 -11.73
CA PHE A 216 5.62 -6.58 -10.78
C PHE A 216 4.73 -6.18 -9.58
N TRP A 217 3.42 -6.04 -9.82
CA TRP A 217 2.42 -5.67 -8.80
C TRP A 217 2.03 -6.81 -7.85
N GLY A 218 2.58 -8.00 -8.02
CA GLY A 218 2.31 -9.14 -7.14
C GLY A 218 1.03 -9.89 -7.47
N SER A 219 0.43 -9.66 -8.63
CA SER A 219 -0.80 -10.32 -9.06
C SER A 219 -0.75 -10.68 -10.55
N VAL A 220 -1.61 -11.61 -10.95
CA VAL A 220 -1.78 -12.05 -12.35
C VAL A 220 -3.24 -12.36 -12.63
N SER A 221 -3.74 -11.95 -13.80
CA SER A 221 -5.07 -12.34 -14.28
C SER A 221 -5.01 -13.72 -14.92
N VAL A 222 -5.90 -14.61 -14.48
CA VAL A 222 -6.03 -15.97 -15.03
C VAL A 222 -7.47 -16.33 -15.28
N GLY A 223 -7.69 -17.26 -16.20
CA GLY A 223 -9.02 -17.86 -16.41
C GLY A 223 -9.44 -18.67 -15.17
N ILE A 224 -10.75 -18.65 -14.87
CA ILE A 224 -11.32 -19.36 -13.71
C ILE A 224 -11.05 -20.87 -13.79
N ASP A 225 -11.01 -21.45 -14.98
CA ASP A 225 -10.68 -22.86 -15.21
C ASP A 225 -9.32 -23.27 -14.60
N ARG A 226 -8.36 -22.34 -14.54
CA ARG A 226 -7.06 -22.59 -13.91
C ARG A 226 -7.14 -22.85 -12.42
N LEU A 227 -8.20 -22.39 -11.76
CA LEU A 227 -8.41 -22.61 -10.33
C LEU A 227 -8.68 -24.07 -9.97
N ALA A 228 -9.11 -24.89 -10.92
CA ALA A 228 -9.34 -26.33 -10.71
C ALA A 228 -8.08 -27.10 -10.29
N ALA A 229 -6.88 -26.56 -10.57
CA ALA A 229 -5.61 -27.17 -10.15
C ALA A 229 -5.36 -27.04 -8.62
N PHE A 230 -6.07 -26.16 -7.90
CA PHE A 230 -5.86 -25.89 -6.47
C PHE A 230 -6.81 -26.71 -5.59
N ASN A 231 -6.79 -28.04 -5.77
CA ASN A 231 -7.70 -28.98 -5.09
C ASN A 231 -7.46 -29.08 -3.58
N GLU A 232 -6.26 -28.77 -3.08
CA GLU A 232 -5.90 -28.84 -1.66
C GLU A 232 -5.94 -27.49 -0.94
N ALA A 233 -6.21 -26.40 -1.66
CA ALA A 233 -6.18 -25.05 -1.09
C ALA A 233 -7.50 -24.68 -0.39
N ASP A 234 -7.39 -23.85 0.65
CA ASP A 234 -8.46 -22.95 1.05
C ASP A 234 -8.45 -21.74 0.10
N VAL A 235 -9.62 -21.22 -0.27
CA VAL A 235 -9.73 -20.12 -1.22
C VAL A 235 -10.50 -18.98 -0.60
N ILE A 236 -9.88 -17.79 -0.56
CA ILE A 236 -10.57 -16.55 -0.21
C ILE A 236 -10.69 -15.66 -1.44
N CYS A 237 -11.86 -15.04 -1.60
CA CYS A 237 -12.14 -14.08 -2.65
C CYS A 237 -12.49 -12.72 -2.02
N PHE A 238 -11.70 -11.70 -2.31
CA PHE A 238 -11.99 -10.34 -1.87
C PHE A 238 -13.20 -9.77 -2.61
N ASP A 239 -14.13 -9.21 -1.84
CA ASP A 239 -15.37 -8.64 -2.35
C ASP A 239 -15.21 -7.14 -2.62
N HIS A 240 -15.13 -6.79 -3.88
CA HIS A 240 -15.01 -5.40 -4.35
C HIS A 240 -16.30 -4.89 -5.01
N GLY A 241 -17.47 -5.33 -4.50
CA GLY A 241 -18.78 -4.86 -4.98
C GLY A 241 -19.20 -5.43 -6.33
N ASN A 242 -18.64 -6.57 -6.75
CA ASN A 242 -18.95 -7.27 -7.99
C ASN A 242 -20.02 -8.39 -7.77
N GLU A 243 -21.07 -8.07 -7.02
CA GLU A 243 -22.11 -9.02 -6.60
C GLU A 243 -22.80 -9.69 -7.77
N ARG A 244 -23.06 -8.94 -8.84
CA ARG A 244 -23.72 -9.46 -10.05
C ARG A 244 -22.85 -10.51 -10.74
N GLU A 245 -21.57 -10.19 -10.94
CA GLU A 245 -20.58 -11.07 -11.59
C GLU A 245 -20.34 -12.32 -10.73
N MET A 246 -20.27 -12.14 -9.42
CA MET A 246 -20.13 -13.23 -8.47
C MET A 246 -21.34 -14.16 -8.51
N THR A 247 -22.56 -13.63 -8.51
CA THR A 247 -23.81 -14.43 -8.63
C THR A 247 -23.82 -15.25 -9.92
N GLN A 248 -23.42 -14.64 -11.03
CA GLN A 248 -23.29 -15.35 -12.31
C GLN A 248 -22.27 -16.48 -12.24
N LEU A 249 -21.09 -16.21 -11.67
CA LEU A 249 -20.03 -17.20 -11.53
C LEU A 249 -20.49 -18.40 -10.68
N LEU A 250 -21.05 -18.14 -9.50
CA LEU A 250 -21.48 -19.18 -8.55
C LEU A 250 -22.55 -20.12 -9.16
N ALA A 251 -23.33 -19.63 -10.12
CA ALA A 251 -24.34 -20.42 -10.82
C ALA A 251 -23.77 -21.32 -11.94
N THR A 252 -22.51 -21.16 -12.32
CA THR A 252 -21.93 -21.93 -13.42
C THR A 252 -21.60 -23.37 -13.01
N PRO A 253 -21.82 -24.36 -13.88
CA PRO A 253 -21.42 -25.74 -13.62
C PRO A 253 -19.91 -25.89 -13.39
N LEU A 254 -19.10 -25.09 -14.09
CA LEU A 254 -17.65 -25.07 -13.90
C LEU A 254 -17.28 -24.71 -12.47
N TRP A 255 -17.86 -23.64 -11.90
CA TRP A 255 -17.57 -23.22 -10.53
C TRP A 255 -18.04 -24.27 -9.51
N GLN A 256 -19.25 -24.78 -9.68
CA GLN A 256 -19.81 -25.81 -8.79
C GLN A 256 -19.01 -27.13 -8.80
N ALA A 257 -18.31 -27.40 -9.92
CA ALA A 257 -17.44 -28.56 -10.04
C ALA A 257 -16.04 -28.36 -9.42
N MET A 258 -15.66 -27.11 -9.03
CA MET A 258 -14.35 -26.84 -8.44
C MET A 258 -14.12 -27.66 -7.16
N PRO A 259 -12.95 -28.30 -7.01
CA PRO A 259 -12.66 -29.17 -5.85
C PRO A 259 -12.81 -28.43 -4.51
N PHE A 260 -12.32 -27.20 -4.41
CA PHE A 260 -12.41 -26.40 -3.19
C PHE A 260 -13.84 -25.93 -2.89
N VAL A 261 -14.67 -25.69 -3.91
CA VAL A 261 -16.10 -25.35 -3.74
C VAL A 261 -16.87 -26.56 -3.21
N ARG A 262 -16.68 -27.73 -3.83
CA ARG A 262 -17.31 -28.99 -3.38
C ARG A 262 -16.89 -29.41 -1.97
N ALA A 263 -15.68 -29.04 -1.58
CA ALA A 263 -15.15 -29.29 -0.25
C ALA A 263 -15.54 -28.22 0.79
N GLY A 264 -16.34 -27.20 0.42
CA GLY A 264 -16.71 -26.10 1.32
C GLY A 264 -15.56 -25.19 1.74
N ARG A 265 -14.50 -25.10 0.92
CA ARG A 265 -13.26 -24.36 1.20
C ARG A 265 -13.16 -23.04 0.44
N PHE A 266 -14.25 -22.53 -0.05
CA PHE A 266 -14.36 -21.20 -0.66
C PHE A 266 -15.06 -20.25 0.29
N GLN A 267 -14.48 -19.06 0.46
CA GLN A 267 -15.07 -18.02 1.30
C GLN A 267 -14.91 -16.66 0.64
N ARG A 268 -15.98 -15.87 0.61
CA ARG A 268 -15.90 -14.44 0.31
C ARG A 268 -15.50 -13.70 1.57
N VAL A 269 -14.62 -12.73 1.42
CA VAL A 269 -14.11 -11.89 2.50
C VAL A 269 -14.27 -10.42 2.13
N PRO A 270 -14.33 -9.50 3.10
CA PRO A 270 -14.38 -8.06 2.84
C PRO A 270 -13.29 -7.59 1.89
N ALA A 271 -13.55 -6.48 1.20
CA ALA A 271 -12.57 -5.81 0.34
C ALA A 271 -11.32 -5.44 1.14
N VAL A 272 -10.16 -5.71 0.58
CA VAL A 272 -8.86 -5.24 1.10
C VAL A 272 -8.03 -4.75 -0.07
N TRP A 273 -7.49 -3.54 0.04
CA TRP A 273 -6.67 -3.00 -1.03
C TRP A 273 -5.31 -3.70 -1.11
N PHE A 274 -5.05 -4.35 -2.23
CA PHE A 274 -3.87 -5.18 -2.40
C PHE A 274 -2.63 -4.45 -2.95
N TYR A 275 -2.79 -3.17 -3.33
CA TYR A 275 -1.68 -2.28 -3.72
C TYR A 275 -1.49 -1.13 -2.73
N GLY A 276 -1.92 -1.34 -1.49
CA GLY A 276 -1.84 -0.39 -0.40
C GLY A 276 -0.52 -0.44 0.38
N ALA A 277 -0.60 -0.05 1.63
CA ALA A 277 0.53 0.04 2.54
C ALA A 277 0.29 -0.79 3.82
N THR A 278 0.85 -0.35 4.93
CA THR A 278 0.76 -1.03 6.23
C THR A 278 -0.66 -1.12 6.77
N LEU A 279 -1.53 -0.13 6.50
CA LEU A 279 -2.94 -0.18 6.92
C LEU A 279 -3.70 -1.28 6.18
N SER A 280 -3.52 -1.40 4.85
CA SER A 280 -4.07 -2.50 4.06
C SER A 280 -3.56 -3.87 4.54
N ALA A 281 -2.27 -3.98 4.89
CA ALA A 281 -1.72 -5.22 5.45
C ALA A 281 -2.31 -5.55 6.83
N MET A 282 -2.55 -4.56 7.68
CA MET A 282 -3.24 -4.73 8.98
C MET A 282 -4.71 -5.14 8.79
N HIS A 283 -5.41 -4.53 7.83
CA HIS A 283 -6.78 -4.90 7.48
C HIS A 283 -6.81 -6.34 6.98
N PHE A 284 -5.94 -6.71 6.05
CA PHE A 284 -5.82 -8.08 5.58
C PHE A 284 -5.59 -9.08 6.72
N ALA A 285 -4.71 -8.78 7.66
CA ALA A 285 -4.43 -9.65 8.78
C ALA A 285 -5.68 -9.91 9.66
N ARG A 286 -6.52 -8.88 9.88
CA ARG A 286 -7.80 -9.01 10.61
C ARG A 286 -8.80 -9.85 9.83
N VAL A 287 -9.02 -9.52 8.55
CA VAL A 287 -9.93 -10.24 7.65
C VAL A 287 -9.53 -11.73 7.58
N LEU A 288 -8.25 -12.00 7.43
CA LEU A 288 -7.73 -13.36 7.38
C LEU A 288 -7.96 -14.10 8.72
N ALA A 289 -7.75 -13.44 9.85
CA ALA A 289 -7.97 -14.03 11.17
C ALA A 289 -9.47 -14.34 11.43
N GLU A 290 -10.38 -13.54 10.91
CA GLU A 290 -11.82 -13.81 10.97
C GLU A 290 -12.23 -14.95 10.06
N ALA A 291 -11.68 -15.01 8.84
CA ALA A 291 -12.05 -16.00 7.84
C ALA A 291 -11.40 -17.38 8.08
N GLN A 292 -10.17 -17.43 8.54
CA GLN A 292 -9.33 -18.63 8.55
C GLN A 292 -8.73 -18.95 9.92
N GLY A 293 -8.89 -18.04 10.88
CA GLY A 293 -8.38 -18.23 12.25
C GLY A 293 -9.36 -19.05 13.11
N ASN A 294 -8.81 -19.68 14.15
CA ASN A 294 -9.63 -20.27 15.21
C ASN A 294 -10.38 -19.17 15.98
N PRO A 295 -11.58 -19.44 16.51
CA PRO A 295 -12.25 -18.51 17.41
C PRO A 295 -11.33 -18.11 18.57
N ALA A 296 -11.42 -16.85 18.98
CA ALA A 296 -10.64 -16.32 20.11
C ALA A 296 -11.10 -16.94 21.44
#